data_a52f2a55076806784904a4589df44a91
#
_entry.id   a52f2a55076806784904a4589df44a91
#
_cell.length_a   1.000
_cell.length_b   1.000
_cell.length_c   1.000
_cell.angle_alpha   90.00
_cell.angle_beta   90.00
_cell.angle_gamma   90.00
#
_symmetry.space_group_name_H-M   'P 1'
#
loop_
_entity.id
_entity.type
_entity.pdbx_description
1 polymer ?
#
loop_
_entity_poly.entity_id
_entity_poly.type
_entity_poly.pdbx_seq_one_letter_code
_entity_poly.pdbx_strand_id
1 'polypeptide(L)'
;CLYKVLQLKDTEILGDHIVVQGGTMRNDSIVRSLEKLTGKQTFRSNCPELMGALGCALYAKQIENARVTELNEMLQWAQYTSKQLQCRGCENQCAIMRYTFNSENHYFSGNRCEKVFSNKGSHADKGINTYDKKLELLFDRSADIPQPLFTIGIPRILNMYEEYPFWHTLFTACGIQVQLSEPSTFSKYETAAGMVMSDNICFPAKLVHSHIRNLTLQNVNRIFMPFVVFEKKDKQQQNSYNCPIVSGYSEVIKSVQEENIPIDAPTITFKDEALLYKQCYEYLKSLGIRDEVYKNAFSRALQEQYAFEEKIAAYNQEVLNEGREKHKLIILLAGRPYHSDPLIQHKVSDMIAAMGVYVITDDIVRQQEISLEKTHYLSQWAFTNRILKATKWAAMQEGDIQYMQMISFGCGPDAFLIDEVRNLLKRYSKNLTLLKIDDVNNIGSIKLRVRSLVESLNFSLKHSQTKDPEPFVSTAPFTKKDKKKKILAPFFTPFISPLIPSIMKVAGYEMETLPLSDTASCDWGLKYSNNEVCYPATLIVGDIVKAFK
;
A
#
# COMPACT_ATOMS: atom_id res chain seq x y z
N CYS A 1 5.68 10.41 19.57
CA CYS A 1 6.49 10.90 18.42
C CYS A 1 7.88 10.26 18.39
N LEU A 2 8.72 10.37 19.43
CA LEU A 2 10.12 9.90 19.38
C LEU A 2 10.24 8.42 18.98
N TYR A 3 9.55 7.51 19.66
CA TYR A 3 9.64 6.09 19.37
C TYR A 3 8.84 5.67 18.13
N LYS A 4 7.62 6.18 17.99
CA LYS A 4 6.69 5.75 16.92
C LYS A 4 6.94 6.44 15.57
N VAL A 5 7.27 7.71 15.54
CA VAL A 5 7.43 8.48 14.29
C VAL A 5 8.90 8.57 13.89
N LEU A 6 9.76 9.01 14.79
CA LEU A 6 11.20 9.12 14.54
C LEU A 6 11.93 7.77 14.69
N GLN A 7 11.28 6.76 15.28
CA GLN A 7 11.82 5.42 15.51
C GLN A 7 13.19 5.43 16.24
N LEU A 8 13.36 6.38 17.15
CA LEU A 8 14.58 6.49 17.96
C LEU A 8 14.59 5.38 19.00
N LYS A 9 15.53 4.46 18.87
CA LYS A 9 15.77 3.39 19.83
C LYS A 9 16.62 3.87 21.01
N ASP A 10 17.46 4.86 20.76
CA ASP A 10 18.36 5.46 21.73
C ASP A 10 18.31 6.99 21.62
N THR A 11 18.21 7.66 22.77
CA THR A 11 18.19 9.13 22.86
C THR A 11 19.57 9.75 22.68
N GLU A 12 20.66 8.97 22.79
CA GLU A 12 22.03 9.45 22.55
C GLU A 12 22.23 9.93 21.09
N ILE A 13 21.47 9.38 20.16
CA ILE A 13 21.49 9.79 18.73
C ILE A 13 21.09 11.25 18.54
N LEU A 14 20.35 11.84 19.49
CA LEU A 14 19.86 13.23 19.41
C LEU A 14 20.92 14.30 19.72
N GLY A 15 22.16 13.90 20.03
CA GLY A 15 23.19 14.84 20.51
C GLY A 15 22.88 15.41 21.91
N ASP A 16 23.65 16.40 22.34
CA ASP A 16 23.52 16.97 23.70
C ASP A 16 22.41 18.02 23.81
N HIS A 17 22.05 18.65 22.70
CA HIS A 17 21.06 19.71 22.64
C HIS A 17 19.99 19.38 21.61
N ILE A 18 18.73 19.58 21.98
CA ILE A 18 17.57 19.37 21.10
C ILE A 18 16.98 20.73 20.74
N VAL A 19 16.99 21.09 19.47
CA VAL A 19 16.32 22.30 18.98
C VAL A 19 14.94 21.91 18.46
N VAL A 20 13.90 22.60 18.94
CA VAL A 20 12.51 22.35 18.55
C VAL A 20 11.86 23.56 17.91
N GLN A 21 10.96 23.32 16.94
CA GLN A 21 10.23 24.36 16.23
C GLN A 21 8.80 23.89 15.89
N GLY A 22 7.97 24.83 15.47
CA GLY A 22 6.57 24.61 15.13
C GLY A 22 5.61 25.02 16.24
N GLY A 23 4.36 25.30 15.88
CA GLY A 23 3.33 25.83 16.79
C GLY A 23 3.04 24.94 18.00
N THR A 24 3.15 23.62 17.86
CA THR A 24 3.01 22.65 18.97
C THR A 24 4.01 22.91 20.11
N MET A 25 5.19 23.43 19.78
CA MET A 25 6.24 23.71 20.74
C MET A 25 6.03 25.00 21.56
N ARG A 26 4.93 25.73 21.33
CA ARG A 26 4.46 26.79 22.25
C ARG A 26 4.03 26.24 23.60
N ASN A 27 3.63 24.97 23.63
CA ASN A 27 3.19 24.31 24.85
C ASN A 27 4.40 23.88 25.72
N ASP A 28 4.57 24.51 26.85
CA ASP A 28 5.68 24.25 27.80
C ASP A 28 5.66 22.80 28.32
N SER A 29 4.48 22.20 28.47
CA SER A 29 4.34 20.83 28.95
C SER A 29 4.94 19.83 27.96
N ILE A 30 4.84 20.08 26.65
CA ILE A 30 5.43 19.23 25.60
C ILE A 30 6.95 19.35 25.63
N VAL A 31 7.47 20.58 25.74
CA VAL A 31 8.92 20.81 25.83
C VAL A 31 9.49 20.12 27.07
N ARG A 32 8.83 20.31 28.22
CA ARG A 32 9.27 19.68 29.47
C ARG A 32 9.17 18.16 29.45
N SER A 33 8.15 17.61 28.81
CA SER A 33 8.02 16.15 28.61
C SER A 33 9.13 15.60 27.74
N LEU A 34 9.54 16.35 26.70
CA LEU A 34 10.65 15.98 25.83
C LEU A 34 11.98 15.94 26.63
N GLU A 35 12.26 16.96 27.44
CA GLU A 35 13.44 17.02 28.31
C GLU A 35 13.47 15.84 29.30
N LYS A 36 12.34 15.56 29.98
CA LYS A 36 12.24 14.42 30.91
C LYS A 36 12.45 13.07 30.22
N LEU A 37 11.92 12.91 29.02
CA LEU A 37 11.99 11.65 28.28
C LEU A 37 13.40 11.39 27.72
N THR A 38 14.09 12.44 27.29
CA THR A 38 15.40 12.33 26.64
C THR A 38 16.57 12.53 27.59
N GLY A 39 16.33 13.16 28.74
CA GLY A 39 17.41 13.62 29.67
C GLY A 39 18.24 14.76 29.11
N LYS A 40 17.84 15.40 28.01
CA LYS A 40 18.62 16.41 27.29
C LYS A 40 17.97 17.78 27.35
N GLN A 41 18.78 18.84 27.24
CA GLN A 41 18.28 20.20 27.22
C GLN A 41 17.60 20.51 25.88
N THR A 42 16.40 21.10 25.95
CA THR A 42 15.63 21.48 24.76
C THR A 42 15.63 23.01 24.59
N PHE A 43 16.01 23.45 23.41
CA PHE A 43 16.03 24.85 23.00
C PHE A 43 14.87 25.18 22.09
N ARG A 44 14.19 26.25 22.37
CA ARG A 44 13.03 26.74 21.65
C ARG A 44 13.15 28.23 21.42
N SER A 45 12.82 28.69 20.21
CA SER A 45 12.67 30.14 19.93
C SER A 45 11.46 30.72 20.68
N ASN A 46 11.45 32.05 20.92
CA ASN A 46 10.30 32.76 21.46
C ASN A 46 9.05 32.69 20.55
N CYS A 47 9.24 32.45 19.24
CA CYS A 47 8.19 32.29 18.23
C CYS A 47 8.45 31.01 17.44
N PRO A 48 8.29 29.82 18.05
CA PRO A 48 8.66 28.56 17.43
C PRO A 48 7.82 28.25 16.17
N GLU A 49 6.62 28.79 16.07
CA GLU A 49 5.73 28.67 14.91
C GLU A 49 6.21 29.41 13.66
N LEU A 50 7.06 30.42 13.81
CA LEU A 50 7.58 31.23 12.70
C LEU A 50 8.95 30.75 12.21
N MET A 51 9.55 29.75 12.83
CA MET A 51 10.91 29.30 12.49
C MET A 51 11.03 28.77 11.06
N GLY A 52 9.96 28.17 10.51
CA GLY A 52 9.93 27.77 9.11
C GLY A 52 9.99 28.98 8.15
N ALA A 53 9.22 30.01 8.43
CA ALA A 53 9.25 31.25 7.64
C ALA A 53 10.61 31.95 7.73
N LEU A 54 11.21 32.00 8.93
CA LEU A 54 12.57 32.53 9.12
C LEU A 54 13.59 31.73 8.30
N GLY A 55 13.51 30.41 8.32
CA GLY A 55 14.38 29.53 7.51
C GLY A 55 14.25 29.81 6.02
N CYS A 56 13.01 29.96 5.51
CA CYS A 56 12.77 30.33 4.10
C CYS A 56 13.39 31.71 3.78
N ALA A 57 13.24 32.69 4.66
CA ALA A 57 13.82 34.02 4.45
C ALA A 57 15.36 33.97 4.43
N LEU A 58 15.98 33.23 5.36
CA LEU A 58 17.42 33.04 5.37
C LEU A 58 17.94 32.33 4.13
N TYR A 59 17.21 31.31 3.66
CA TYR A 59 17.54 30.61 2.41
C TYR A 59 17.40 31.52 1.19
N ALA A 60 16.30 32.27 1.11
CA ALA A 60 16.10 33.23 0.01
C ALA A 60 17.21 34.29 -0.05
N LYS A 61 17.72 34.73 1.12
CA LYS A 61 18.85 35.68 1.20
C LYS A 61 20.15 35.13 0.57
N GLN A 62 20.31 33.80 0.52
CA GLN A 62 21.50 33.16 -0.06
C GLN A 62 21.41 32.95 -1.58
N ILE A 63 20.23 33.16 -2.18
CA ILE A 63 20.04 33.01 -3.63
C ILE A 63 20.65 34.22 -4.34
N GLU A 64 21.69 33.99 -5.12
CA GLU A 64 22.30 35.01 -5.96
C GLU A 64 21.30 35.49 -7.02
N ASN A 65 21.27 36.81 -7.27
CA ASN A 65 20.37 37.47 -8.23
C ASN A 65 18.86 37.34 -7.91
N ALA A 66 18.48 37.09 -6.66
CA ALA A 66 17.08 37.14 -6.28
C ALA A 66 16.50 38.55 -6.46
N ARG A 67 15.34 38.63 -7.15
CA ARG A 67 14.62 39.90 -7.26
C ARG A 67 14.09 40.30 -5.88
N VAL A 68 14.44 41.49 -5.42
CA VAL A 68 13.84 42.08 -4.23
C VAL A 68 12.46 42.62 -4.61
N THR A 69 11.44 42.20 -3.89
CA THR A 69 10.06 42.64 -4.07
C THR A 69 9.61 43.44 -2.85
N GLU A 70 9.10 44.62 -3.07
CA GLU A 70 8.58 45.49 -2.01
C GLU A 70 7.29 44.91 -1.41
N LEU A 71 7.11 45.09 -0.09
CA LEU A 71 5.95 44.55 0.63
C LEU A 71 4.60 45.05 0.04
N ASN A 72 4.55 46.33 -0.34
CA ASN A 72 3.35 46.89 -0.96
C ASN A 72 3.01 46.27 -2.31
N GLU A 73 4.01 45.93 -3.12
CA GLU A 73 3.85 45.19 -4.36
C GLU A 73 3.30 43.78 -4.09
N MET A 74 3.83 43.08 -3.09
CA MET A 74 3.33 41.76 -2.67
C MET A 74 1.87 41.81 -2.18
N LEU A 75 1.49 42.84 -1.42
CA LEU A 75 0.12 43.01 -0.95
C LEU A 75 -0.87 43.28 -2.08
N GLN A 76 -0.45 43.96 -3.14
CA GLN A 76 -1.27 44.13 -4.35
C GLN A 76 -1.45 42.80 -5.09
N TRP A 77 -0.42 41.99 -5.17
CA TRP A 77 -0.51 40.66 -5.81
C TRP A 77 -1.37 39.68 -5.00
N ALA A 78 -1.46 39.86 -3.70
CA ALA A 78 -2.26 39.00 -2.83
C ALA A 78 -3.78 39.22 -2.97
N GLN A 79 -4.23 40.22 -3.71
CA GLN A 79 -5.66 40.42 -3.99
C GLN A 79 -6.12 39.37 -5.00
N TYR A 80 -7.19 38.66 -4.66
CA TYR A 80 -7.78 37.64 -5.50
C TYR A 80 -9.28 37.56 -5.38
N THR A 81 -9.94 37.03 -6.41
CA THR A 81 -11.32 36.55 -6.35
C THR A 81 -11.32 35.04 -6.34
N SER A 82 -12.27 34.42 -5.64
CA SER A 82 -12.41 32.97 -5.60
C SER A 82 -13.74 32.51 -6.17
N LYS A 83 -13.71 31.38 -6.91
CA LYS A 83 -14.91 30.73 -7.47
C LYS A 83 -14.81 29.22 -7.26
N GLN A 84 -15.88 28.64 -6.69
CA GLN A 84 -15.99 27.20 -6.58
C GLN A 84 -16.43 26.61 -7.93
N LEU A 85 -15.74 25.54 -8.35
CA LEU A 85 -16.00 24.78 -9.56
C LEU A 85 -16.08 23.30 -9.21
N GLN A 86 -16.77 22.53 -10.03
CA GLN A 86 -16.78 21.08 -9.92
C GLN A 86 -16.01 20.47 -11.10
N CYS A 87 -15.01 19.65 -10.81
CA CYS A 87 -14.29 18.93 -11.84
C CYS A 87 -15.16 17.79 -12.39
N ARG A 88 -15.28 17.72 -13.73
CA ARG A 88 -16.01 16.65 -14.43
C ARG A 88 -15.08 15.70 -15.18
N GLY A 89 -13.79 15.73 -14.90
CA GLY A 89 -12.78 14.94 -15.61
C GLY A 89 -12.73 13.46 -15.23
N CYS A 90 -13.40 13.07 -14.14
CA CYS A 90 -13.52 11.67 -13.71
C CYS A 90 -14.62 11.55 -12.64
N GLU A 91 -14.87 10.33 -12.21
CA GLU A 91 -15.86 9.93 -11.21
C GLU A 91 -15.68 10.58 -9.83
N ASN A 92 -14.50 11.10 -9.51
CA ASN A 92 -14.26 11.78 -8.22
C ASN A 92 -14.88 13.17 -8.12
N GLN A 93 -15.28 13.79 -9.23
CA GLN A 93 -15.98 15.08 -9.28
C GLN A 93 -15.48 16.10 -8.23
N CYS A 94 -14.16 16.29 -8.14
CA CYS A 94 -13.55 17.13 -7.11
C CYS A 94 -14.15 18.54 -7.06
N ALA A 95 -14.44 19.02 -5.86
CA ALA A 95 -14.74 20.42 -5.62
C ALA A 95 -13.44 21.24 -5.74
N ILE A 96 -13.35 22.11 -6.74
CA ILE A 96 -12.18 22.92 -7.06
C ILE A 96 -12.45 24.36 -6.67
N MET A 97 -11.51 24.97 -5.95
CA MET A 97 -11.50 26.42 -5.74
C MET A 97 -10.55 27.07 -6.73
N ARG A 98 -11.08 27.88 -7.63
CA ARG A 98 -10.28 28.71 -8.53
C ARG A 98 -10.05 30.07 -7.89
N TYR A 99 -8.81 30.44 -7.71
CA TYR A 99 -8.37 31.77 -7.31
C TYR A 99 -7.91 32.52 -8.55
N THR A 100 -8.43 33.71 -8.78
CA THR A 100 -8.04 34.59 -9.88
C THR A 100 -7.38 35.83 -9.27
N PHE A 101 -6.11 36.05 -9.61
CA PHE A 101 -5.33 37.20 -9.16
C PHE A 101 -5.43 38.36 -10.16
N ASN A 102 -5.06 39.56 -9.73
CA ASN A 102 -5.13 40.78 -10.57
C ASN A 102 -4.33 40.69 -11.88
N SER A 103 -3.37 39.76 -11.97
CA SER A 103 -2.60 39.44 -13.17
C SER A 103 -3.30 38.50 -14.17
N GLU A 104 -4.60 38.21 -13.95
CA GLU A 104 -5.36 37.17 -14.67
C GLU A 104 -4.84 35.75 -14.50
N ASN A 105 -3.81 35.56 -13.68
CA ASN A 105 -3.30 34.25 -13.35
C ASN A 105 -4.29 33.51 -12.46
N HIS A 106 -4.44 32.22 -12.73
CA HIS A 106 -5.31 31.34 -11.96
C HIS A 106 -4.52 30.36 -11.12
N TYR A 107 -5.00 30.11 -9.91
CA TYR A 107 -4.54 29.02 -9.07
C TYR A 107 -5.72 28.13 -8.70
N PHE A 108 -5.55 26.82 -8.85
CA PHE A 108 -6.57 25.82 -8.52
C PHE A 108 -6.18 25.04 -7.26
N SER A 109 -7.13 24.95 -6.33
CA SER A 109 -7.00 24.19 -5.09
C SER A 109 -8.11 23.16 -5.00
N GLY A 110 -7.89 22.05 -4.27
CA GLY A 110 -8.87 20.97 -4.13
C GLY A 110 -8.82 19.89 -5.21
N ASN A 111 -8.02 20.08 -6.26
CA ASN A 111 -7.82 19.06 -7.29
C ASN A 111 -6.99 17.86 -6.75
N ARG A 112 -7.48 16.65 -7.00
CA ARG A 112 -6.79 15.40 -6.65
C ARG A 112 -5.71 15.02 -7.67
N CYS A 113 -5.86 15.49 -8.91
CA CYS A 113 -4.89 15.31 -10.00
C CYS A 113 -4.76 16.60 -10.80
N GLU A 114 -3.81 16.67 -11.73
CA GLU A 114 -3.58 17.82 -12.60
C GLU A 114 -4.13 17.60 -14.03
N LYS A 115 -5.04 16.62 -14.24
CA LYS A 115 -5.56 16.26 -15.58
C LYS A 115 -6.41 17.36 -16.21
N VAL A 116 -7.28 18.01 -15.44
CA VAL A 116 -8.23 19.03 -15.92
C VAL A 116 -7.82 20.42 -15.45
N PHE A 117 -7.56 20.58 -14.16
CA PHE A 117 -7.14 21.84 -13.56
C PHE A 117 -5.69 21.72 -13.11
N SER A 118 -4.78 22.38 -13.82
CA SER A 118 -3.34 22.35 -13.55
C SER A 118 -2.82 23.73 -13.18
N ASN A 119 -1.95 23.79 -12.17
CA ASN A 119 -1.22 25.00 -11.79
C ASN A 119 0.16 25.12 -12.49
N LYS A 120 0.52 24.14 -13.33
CA LYS A 120 1.83 24.06 -13.99
C LYS A 120 1.85 24.62 -15.42
N GLY A 121 0.71 25.15 -15.91
CA GLY A 121 0.56 25.55 -17.30
C GLY A 121 0.33 24.36 -18.25
N SER A 122 -0.06 24.63 -19.49
CA SER A 122 -0.44 23.63 -20.51
C SER A 122 0.72 22.81 -21.10
N HIS A 123 1.96 23.13 -20.79
CA HIS A 123 3.16 22.54 -21.37
C HIS A 123 4.05 21.74 -20.42
N ALA A 124 3.56 21.40 -19.22
CA ALA A 124 4.32 20.51 -18.35
C ALA A 124 4.38 19.11 -18.95
N ASP A 125 5.59 18.65 -19.24
CA ASP A 125 5.90 17.31 -19.73
C ASP A 125 5.37 16.28 -18.70
N LYS A 126 4.34 15.51 -19.08
CA LYS A 126 3.75 14.51 -18.18
C LYS A 126 4.53 13.21 -18.27
N GLY A 127 4.74 12.56 -17.14
CA GLY A 127 5.24 11.20 -17.10
C GLY A 127 4.18 10.17 -17.49
N ILE A 128 4.59 8.93 -17.65
CA ILE A 128 3.70 7.80 -17.94
C ILE A 128 3.25 7.16 -16.63
N ASN A 129 1.96 6.81 -16.53
CA ASN A 129 1.36 6.09 -15.41
C ASN A 129 0.99 4.66 -15.85
N THR A 130 1.80 3.68 -15.48
CA THR A 130 1.54 2.27 -15.84
C THR A 130 0.25 1.72 -15.23
N TYR A 131 -0.25 2.29 -14.14
CA TYR A 131 -1.53 1.87 -13.56
C TYR A 131 -2.71 2.06 -14.51
N ASP A 132 -2.70 3.10 -15.37
CA ASP A 132 -3.77 3.31 -16.36
C ASP A 132 -3.83 2.11 -17.33
N LYS A 133 -2.68 1.65 -17.83
CA LYS A 133 -2.59 0.47 -18.70
C LYS A 133 -2.94 -0.82 -17.99
N LYS A 134 -2.56 -0.96 -16.71
CA LYS A 134 -2.93 -2.11 -15.89
C LYS A 134 -4.45 -2.23 -15.73
N LEU A 135 -5.13 -1.13 -15.46
CA LEU A 135 -6.59 -1.10 -15.32
C LEU A 135 -7.31 -1.40 -16.64
N GLU A 136 -6.78 -0.88 -17.77
CA GLU A 136 -7.26 -1.20 -19.12
C GLU A 136 -7.15 -2.71 -19.38
N LEU A 137 -5.96 -3.30 -19.19
CA LEU A 137 -5.73 -4.74 -19.42
C LEU A 137 -6.57 -5.64 -18.50
N LEU A 138 -6.87 -5.20 -17.29
CA LEU A 138 -7.72 -5.92 -16.35
C LEU A 138 -9.19 -5.85 -16.76
N PHE A 139 -9.74 -4.66 -16.94
CA PHE A 139 -11.18 -4.43 -16.89
C PHE A 139 -11.81 -3.95 -18.20
N ASP A 140 -11.02 -3.52 -19.19
CA ASP A 140 -11.57 -3.21 -20.52
C ASP A 140 -11.78 -4.48 -21.33
N ARG A 141 -12.80 -5.26 -20.89
CA ARG A 141 -13.18 -6.56 -21.42
C ARG A 141 -14.69 -6.57 -21.57
N SER A 142 -15.14 -6.59 -22.81
CA SER A 142 -16.54 -6.75 -23.14
C SER A 142 -16.74 -8.07 -23.87
N ALA A 143 -17.77 -8.81 -23.50
CA ALA A 143 -18.26 -9.93 -24.25
C ALA A 143 -19.78 -9.90 -24.16
N ASP A 144 -20.42 -9.41 -25.21
CA ASP A 144 -21.87 -9.51 -25.33
C ASP A 144 -22.25 -10.91 -25.81
N ILE A 145 -22.91 -11.65 -24.95
CA ILE A 145 -23.39 -13.00 -25.25
C ILE A 145 -24.83 -12.86 -25.70
N PRO A 146 -25.16 -13.18 -26.99
CA PRO A 146 -26.49 -12.91 -27.53
C PRO A 146 -27.64 -13.61 -26.78
N GLN A 147 -27.36 -14.76 -26.18
CA GLN A 147 -28.34 -15.55 -25.37
C GLN A 147 -27.59 -16.12 -24.17
N PRO A 148 -27.34 -15.31 -23.13
CA PRO A 148 -26.63 -15.80 -21.97
C PRO A 148 -27.51 -16.76 -21.15
N LEU A 149 -26.87 -17.75 -20.52
CA LEU A 149 -27.56 -18.64 -19.58
C LEU A 149 -28.15 -17.83 -18.40
N PHE A 150 -27.36 -16.91 -17.90
CA PHE A 150 -27.71 -15.90 -16.88
C PHE A 150 -26.62 -14.84 -16.80
N THR A 151 -26.86 -13.80 -16.02
CA THR A 151 -25.88 -12.74 -15.75
C THR A 151 -25.27 -12.93 -14.35
N ILE A 152 -23.93 -13.02 -14.28
CA ILE A 152 -23.18 -13.04 -13.03
C ILE A 152 -22.52 -11.70 -12.78
N GLY A 153 -22.76 -11.14 -11.60
CA GLY A 153 -22.11 -9.91 -11.14
C GLY A 153 -20.74 -10.21 -10.55
N ILE A 154 -19.70 -9.53 -10.99
CA ILE A 154 -18.36 -9.59 -10.37
C ILE A 154 -18.06 -8.23 -9.76
N PRO A 155 -17.90 -8.13 -8.44
CA PRO A 155 -17.51 -6.88 -7.80
C PRO A 155 -16.04 -6.57 -8.10
N ARG A 156 -15.75 -5.33 -8.50
CA ARG A 156 -14.40 -4.83 -8.84
C ARG A 156 -13.61 -4.52 -7.57
N ILE A 157 -13.19 -5.56 -6.86
CA ILE A 157 -12.60 -5.48 -5.52
C ILE A 157 -11.46 -6.46 -5.33
N LEU A 158 -10.65 -6.24 -4.29
CA LEU A 158 -9.67 -7.17 -3.74
C LEU A 158 -8.85 -7.87 -4.85
N ASN A 159 -8.89 -9.19 -4.91
CA ASN A 159 -8.13 -9.99 -5.89
C ASN A 159 -8.65 -9.90 -7.32
N MET A 160 -9.80 -9.30 -7.58
CA MET A 160 -10.22 -9.02 -8.95
C MET A 160 -9.27 -8.04 -9.67
N TYR A 161 -8.47 -7.28 -8.94
CA TYR A 161 -7.36 -6.50 -9.48
C TYR A 161 -6.12 -7.34 -9.88
N GLU A 162 -6.21 -8.67 -9.76
CA GLU A 162 -5.21 -9.64 -10.21
C GLU A 162 -5.80 -10.66 -11.17
N GLU A 163 -6.97 -11.22 -10.84
CA GLU A 163 -7.51 -12.44 -11.43
C GLU A 163 -8.72 -12.21 -12.32
N TYR A 164 -9.20 -10.98 -12.48
CA TYR A 164 -10.38 -10.70 -13.30
C TYR A 164 -10.28 -11.22 -14.73
N PRO A 165 -9.12 -11.17 -15.43
CA PRO A 165 -8.98 -11.78 -16.76
C PRO A 165 -9.34 -13.25 -16.82
N PHE A 166 -8.93 -14.03 -15.80
CA PHE A 166 -9.28 -15.45 -15.67
C PHE A 166 -10.79 -15.62 -15.49
N TRP A 167 -11.39 -14.94 -14.54
CA TRP A 167 -12.82 -15.10 -14.22
C TRP A 167 -13.72 -14.64 -15.34
N HIS A 168 -13.44 -13.48 -15.93
CA HIS A 168 -14.19 -12.97 -17.07
C HIS A 168 -14.20 -13.99 -18.22
N THR A 169 -13.02 -14.49 -18.60
CA THR A 169 -12.88 -15.44 -19.70
C THR A 169 -13.54 -16.79 -19.39
N LEU A 170 -13.41 -17.28 -18.15
CA LEU A 170 -14.03 -18.53 -17.72
C LEU A 170 -15.56 -18.49 -17.85
N PHE A 171 -16.19 -17.44 -17.32
CA PHE A 171 -17.64 -17.31 -17.36
C PHE A 171 -18.17 -17.06 -18.78
N THR A 172 -17.56 -16.16 -19.52
CA THR A 172 -18.02 -15.82 -20.87
C THR A 172 -17.85 -17.00 -21.83
N ALA A 173 -16.78 -17.78 -21.72
CA ALA A 173 -16.58 -18.99 -22.49
C ALA A 173 -17.56 -20.12 -22.09
N CYS A 174 -18.15 -20.06 -20.90
CA CYS A 174 -19.24 -20.95 -20.48
C CYS A 174 -20.64 -20.46 -20.90
N GLY A 175 -20.75 -19.33 -21.60
CA GLY A 175 -22.04 -18.75 -21.99
C GLY A 175 -22.75 -17.97 -20.89
N ILE A 176 -22.01 -17.54 -19.88
CA ILE A 176 -22.51 -16.70 -18.75
C ILE A 176 -22.13 -15.26 -19.02
N GLN A 177 -23.11 -14.35 -19.03
CA GLN A 177 -22.85 -12.91 -19.16
C GLN A 177 -22.21 -12.38 -17.86
N VAL A 178 -21.08 -11.71 -18.02
CA VAL A 178 -20.41 -11.08 -16.88
C VAL A 178 -20.79 -9.60 -16.80
N GLN A 179 -21.27 -9.18 -15.64
CA GLN A 179 -21.51 -7.79 -15.28
C GLN A 179 -20.50 -7.36 -14.23
N LEU A 180 -19.54 -6.54 -14.62
CA LEU A 180 -18.58 -5.94 -13.67
C LEU A 180 -19.22 -4.76 -12.96
N SER A 181 -19.01 -4.64 -11.66
CA SER A 181 -19.43 -3.42 -10.95
C SER A 181 -18.69 -2.18 -11.46
N GLU A 182 -19.33 -1.03 -11.39
CA GLU A 182 -18.73 0.23 -11.82
C GLU A 182 -17.49 0.59 -10.99
N PRO A 183 -16.59 1.43 -11.51
CA PRO A 183 -15.43 1.92 -10.76
C PRO A 183 -15.78 2.53 -9.41
N SER A 184 -14.88 2.36 -8.44
CA SER A 184 -15.02 2.91 -7.10
C SER A 184 -15.09 4.43 -7.12
N THR A 185 -16.07 5.01 -6.42
CA THR A 185 -16.15 6.45 -6.19
C THR A 185 -16.45 6.75 -4.73
N PHE A 186 -16.00 7.90 -4.24
CA PHE A 186 -16.25 8.28 -2.85
C PHE A 186 -17.76 8.40 -2.56
N SER A 187 -18.54 8.95 -3.48
CA SER A 187 -20.00 9.06 -3.35
C SER A 187 -20.69 7.70 -3.20
N LYS A 188 -20.28 6.69 -3.99
CA LYS A 188 -20.83 5.33 -3.83
C LYS A 188 -20.44 4.71 -2.49
N TYR A 189 -19.21 4.93 -2.06
CA TYR A 189 -18.74 4.47 -0.75
C TYR A 189 -19.57 5.09 0.38
N GLU A 190 -19.78 6.40 0.38
CA GLU A 190 -20.59 7.09 1.40
C GLU A 190 -22.00 6.51 1.52
N THR A 191 -22.64 6.16 0.38
CA THR A 191 -23.99 5.57 0.39
C THR A 191 -24.06 4.16 0.99
N ALA A 192 -22.92 3.45 1.07
CA ALA A 192 -22.81 2.11 1.64
C ALA A 192 -22.06 2.06 2.98
N ALA A 193 -21.54 3.19 3.45
CA ALA A 193 -20.71 3.25 4.67
C ALA A 193 -21.45 2.74 5.92
N GLY A 194 -22.76 2.95 6.02
CA GLY A 194 -23.58 2.44 7.13
C GLY A 194 -23.70 0.92 7.21
N MET A 195 -23.34 0.19 6.13
CA MET A 195 -23.33 -1.28 6.10
C MET A 195 -22.00 -1.87 6.60
N VAL A 196 -20.98 -1.05 6.81
CA VAL A 196 -19.66 -1.50 7.26
C VAL A 196 -19.69 -1.85 8.74
N MET A 197 -19.45 -3.11 9.08
CA MET A 197 -19.57 -3.64 10.43
C MET A 197 -18.50 -3.14 11.41
N SER A 198 -17.37 -2.66 10.93
CA SER A 198 -16.24 -2.23 11.77
C SER A 198 -15.44 -1.11 11.13
N ASP A 199 -15.23 -0.02 11.86
CA ASP A 199 -14.41 1.12 11.41
C ASP A 199 -12.92 0.76 11.29
N ASN A 200 -12.47 -0.27 12.00
CA ASN A 200 -11.06 -0.68 12.03
C ASN A 200 -10.65 -1.61 10.87
N ILE A 201 -11.59 -1.98 10.00
CA ILE A 201 -11.27 -2.78 8.82
C ILE A 201 -10.57 -1.92 7.76
N CYS A 202 -9.71 -2.54 6.95
CA CYS A 202 -9.00 -1.81 5.90
C CYS A 202 -9.95 -1.22 4.84
N PHE A 203 -9.58 -0.10 4.25
CA PHE A 203 -10.41 0.60 3.26
C PHE A 203 -10.81 -0.27 2.05
N PRO A 204 -9.93 -1.12 1.48
CA PRO A 204 -10.32 -2.07 0.43
C PRO A 204 -11.50 -2.97 0.80
N ALA A 205 -11.58 -3.42 2.06
CA ALA A 205 -12.72 -4.20 2.54
C ALA A 205 -14.00 -3.39 2.68
N LYS A 206 -13.89 -2.13 3.15
CA LYS A 206 -15.05 -1.23 3.24
C LYS A 206 -15.69 -0.98 1.88
N LEU A 207 -14.89 -0.88 0.81
CA LEU A 207 -15.39 -0.68 -0.55
C LEU A 207 -16.20 -1.86 -1.10
N VAL A 208 -16.02 -3.07 -0.58
CA VAL A 208 -16.79 -4.24 -1.01
C VAL A 208 -18.31 -3.97 -0.94
N HIS A 209 -18.77 -3.37 0.16
CA HIS A 209 -20.19 -3.08 0.35
C HIS A 209 -20.79 -2.20 -0.76
N SER A 210 -20.05 -1.19 -1.21
CA SER A 210 -20.51 -0.31 -2.29
C SER A 210 -20.58 -1.01 -3.66
N HIS A 211 -19.67 -1.95 -3.93
CA HIS A 211 -19.68 -2.71 -5.17
C HIS A 211 -20.78 -3.77 -5.20
N ILE A 212 -21.05 -4.43 -4.07
CA ILE A 212 -22.18 -5.37 -3.95
C ILE A 212 -23.48 -4.61 -4.17
N ARG A 213 -23.70 -3.48 -3.49
CA ARG A 213 -24.89 -2.65 -3.69
C ARG A 213 -25.02 -2.19 -5.15
N ASN A 214 -23.92 -1.81 -5.81
CA ASN A 214 -23.97 -1.42 -7.23
C ASN A 214 -24.45 -2.56 -8.12
N LEU A 215 -23.97 -3.79 -7.92
CA LEU A 215 -24.41 -4.98 -8.68
C LEU A 215 -25.87 -5.34 -8.41
N THR A 216 -26.32 -5.20 -7.18
CA THR A 216 -27.73 -5.40 -6.82
C THR A 216 -28.65 -4.45 -7.61
N LEU A 217 -28.25 -3.18 -7.74
CA LEU A 217 -29.01 -2.19 -8.54
C LEU A 217 -28.96 -2.47 -10.05
N GLN A 218 -28.01 -3.27 -10.53
CA GLN A 218 -27.89 -3.67 -11.93
C GLN A 218 -28.67 -4.96 -12.26
N ASN A 219 -29.46 -5.48 -11.31
CA ASN A 219 -30.33 -6.66 -11.47
C ASN A 219 -29.60 -7.91 -12.00
N VAL A 220 -28.39 -8.19 -11.51
CA VAL A 220 -27.67 -9.45 -11.82
C VAL A 220 -28.37 -10.64 -11.17
N ASN A 221 -28.29 -11.83 -11.77
CA ASN A 221 -28.93 -13.03 -11.22
C ASN A 221 -28.23 -13.57 -9.97
N ARG A 222 -26.93 -13.39 -9.89
CA ARG A 222 -26.08 -13.78 -8.75
C ARG A 222 -24.78 -12.99 -8.73
N ILE A 223 -24.13 -12.92 -7.59
CA ILE A 223 -22.85 -12.22 -7.42
C ILE A 223 -21.77 -13.24 -7.10
N PHE A 224 -20.65 -13.18 -7.81
CA PHE A 224 -19.48 -14.05 -7.60
C PHE A 224 -18.43 -13.36 -6.76
N MET A 225 -18.16 -13.88 -5.57
CA MET A 225 -17.14 -13.40 -4.64
C MET A 225 -16.44 -14.58 -3.97
N PRO A 226 -15.48 -15.25 -4.66
CA PRO A 226 -14.88 -16.49 -4.20
C PRO A 226 -14.02 -16.31 -2.94
N PHE A 227 -13.89 -17.38 -2.16
CA PHE A 227 -12.83 -17.50 -1.15
C PHE A 227 -11.53 -17.90 -1.82
N VAL A 228 -10.67 -16.93 -2.14
CA VAL A 228 -9.34 -17.22 -2.68
C VAL A 228 -8.37 -17.42 -1.50
N VAL A 229 -8.13 -18.67 -1.14
CA VAL A 229 -7.31 -19.02 0.04
C VAL A 229 -5.82 -18.85 -0.26
N PHE A 230 -5.39 -19.33 -1.43
CA PHE A 230 -3.99 -19.27 -1.85
C PHE A 230 -3.86 -18.72 -3.26
N GLU A 231 -2.85 -17.88 -3.42
CA GLU A 231 -2.39 -17.43 -4.73
C GLU A 231 -1.34 -18.36 -5.34
N LYS A 232 -1.01 -18.12 -6.62
CA LYS A 232 0.09 -18.78 -7.29
C LYS A 232 1.36 -18.62 -6.47
N LYS A 233 1.99 -19.74 -6.11
CA LYS A 233 3.17 -19.79 -5.28
C LYS A 233 4.43 -19.63 -6.14
N ASP A 234 5.29 -18.70 -5.77
CA ASP A 234 6.65 -18.63 -6.32
C ASP A 234 7.53 -19.77 -5.74
N LYS A 235 8.52 -20.25 -6.52
CA LYS A 235 9.43 -21.32 -6.10
C LYS A 235 10.16 -21.05 -4.77
N GLN A 236 10.43 -19.79 -4.47
CA GLN A 236 11.12 -19.36 -3.25
C GLN A 236 10.18 -19.03 -2.08
N GLN A 237 8.90 -19.07 -2.29
CA GLN A 237 7.90 -18.81 -1.26
C GLN A 237 7.64 -20.05 -0.39
N GLN A 238 7.51 -19.87 0.92
CA GLN A 238 7.08 -20.94 1.80
C GLN A 238 5.58 -21.21 1.65
N ASN A 239 4.79 -20.16 1.58
CA ASN A 239 3.36 -20.21 1.37
C ASN A 239 2.85 -18.98 0.61
N SER A 240 1.55 -18.96 0.24
CA SER A 240 0.90 -17.88 -0.51
C SER A 240 -0.53 -17.61 -0.04
N TYR A 241 -0.73 -17.61 1.28
CA TYR A 241 -2.03 -17.31 1.88
C TYR A 241 -2.50 -15.90 1.54
N ASN A 242 -3.76 -15.79 1.16
CA ASN A 242 -4.42 -14.49 1.18
C ASN A 242 -4.80 -14.09 2.61
N CYS A 243 -4.93 -12.79 2.86
CA CYS A 243 -5.39 -12.28 4.14
C CYS A 243 -6.86 -12.67 4.38
N PRO A 244 -7.35 -12.67 5.64
CA PRO A 244 -8.73 -13.04 5.97
C PRO A 244 -9.80 -12.26 5.21
N ILE A 245 -9.51 -11.01 4.80
CA ILE A 245 -10.43 -10.20 4.01
C ILE A 245 -10.63 -10.80 2.62
N VAL A 246 -9.56 -11.18 1.95
CA VAL A 246 -9.66 -11.78 0.61
C VAL A 246 -10.24 -13.20 0.68
N SER A 247 -9.85 -13.98 1.69
CA SER A 247 -10.25 -15.37 1.82
C SER A 247 -11.56 -15.61 2.57
N GLY A 248 -12.26 -14.57 3.08
CA GLY A 248 -13.43 -14.83 3.93
C GLY A 248 -14.48 -13.73 4.00
N TYR A 249 -14.27 -12.57 3.40
CA TYR A 249 -15.14 -11.42 3.59
C TYR A 249 -16.53 -11.58 2.95
N SER A 250 -16.68 -12.50 2.00
CA SER A 250 -17.99 -12.83 1.40
C SER A 250 -19.02 -13.30 2.44
N GLU A 251 -18.60 -13.97 3.52
CA GLU A 251 -19.53 -14.38 4.58
C GLU A 251 -20.00 -13.17 5.43
N VAL A 252 -19.11 -12.20 5.63
CA VAL A 252 -19.50 -10.94 6.28
C VAL A 252 -20.53 -10.20 5.42
N ILE A 253 -20.29 -10.13 4.10
CA ILE A 253 -21.24 -9.50 3.17
C ILE A 253 -22.60 -10.21 3.19
N LYS A 254 -22.63 -11.54 3.15
CA LYS A 254 -23.89 -12.32 3.23
C LYS A 254 -24.67 -12.02 4.51
N SER A 255 -23.99 -11.74 5.62
CA SER A 255 -24.64 -11.46 6.91
C SER A 255 -25.29 -10.08 7.01
N VAL A 256 -24.88 -9.13 6.16
CA VAL A 256 -25.37 -7.74 6.18
C VAL A 256 -26.14 -7.36 4.92
N GLN A 257 -26.24 -8.26 3.94
CA GLN A 257 -27.00 -8.02 2.72
C GLN A 257 -28.50 -8.09 3.01
N GLU A 258 -29.21 -7.04 2.63
CA GLU A 258 -30.67 -6.95 2.78
C GLU A 258 -31.43 -7.53 1.58
N GLU A 259 -30.77 -7.58 0.41
CA GLU A 259 -31.37 -8.07 -0.84
C GLU A 259 -31.15 -9.57 -1.05
N ASN A 260 -32.11 -10.23 -1.69
CA ASN A 260 -32.12 -11.68 -1.92
C ASN A 260 -31.31 -12.14 -3.16
N ILE A 261 -30.26 -11.43 -3.56
CA ILE A 261 -29.40 -11.88 -4.66
C ILE A 261 -28.35 -12.87 -4.09
N PRO A 262 -28.27 -14.09 -4.63
CA PRO A 262 -27.30 -15.08 -4.15
C PRO A 262 -25.85 -14.59 -4.33
N ILE A 263 -25.06 -14.70 -3.28
CA ILE A 263 -23.61 -14.47 -3.32
C ILE A 263 -22.91 -15.83 -3.35
N ASP A 264 -22.30 -16.14 -4.48
CA ASP A 264 -21.52 -17.35 -4.68
C ASP A 264 -20.10 -17.16 -4.16
N ALA A 265 -19.71 -17.96 -3.19
CA ALA A 265 -18.41 -17.89 -2.55
C ALA A 265 -17.70 -19.26 -2.56
N PRO A 266 -17.42 -19.84 -3.75
CA PRO A 266 -16.70 -21.10 -3.80
C PRO A 266 -15.27 -20.92 -3.25
N THR A 267 -14.76 -21.96 -2.59
CA THR A 267 -13.38 -21.99 -2.12
C THR A 267 -12.46 -22.27 -3.30
N ILE A 268 -11.53 -21.37 -3.56
CA ILE A 268 -10.63 -21.40 -4.72
C ILE A 268 -9.17 -21.29 -4.26
N THR A 269 -8.28 -21.95 -4.99
CA THR A 269 -6.84 -21.80 -4.80
C THR A 269 -6.13 -21.72 -6.15
N PHE A 270 -5.27 -20.72 -6.31
CA PHE A 270 -4.39 -20.60 -7.49
C PHE A 270 -3.02 -21.25 -7.29
N LYS A 271 -2.78 -21.84 -6.11
CA LYS A 271 -1.50 -22.46 -5.78
C LYS A 271 -1.16 -23.68 -6.63
N ASP A 272 -2.19 -24.42 -7.05
CA ASP A 272 -2.10 -25.66 -7.83
C ASP A 272 -3.18 -25.66 -8.91
N GLU A 273 -2.76 -25.79 -10.18
CA GLU A 273 -3.68 -25.72 -11.32
C GLU A 273 -4.67 -26.87 -11.38
N ALA A 274 -4.27 -28.08 -10.94
CA ALA A 274 -5.16 -29.24 -10.94
C ALA A 274 -6.27 -29.07 -9.89
N LEU A 275 -5.91 -28.51 -8.73
CA LEU A 275 -6.89 -28.20 -7.69
C LEU A 275 -7.80 -27.05 -8.11
N LEU A 276 -7.24 -25.98 -8.73
CA LEU A 276 -8.02 -24.89 -9.31
C LEU A 276 -9.04 -25.42 -10.34
N TYR A 277 -8.57 -26.30 -11.26
CA TYR A 277 -9.44 -26.95 -12.24
C TYR A 277 -10.60 -27.66 -11.55
N LYS A 278 -10.32 -28.48 -10.54
CA LYS A 278 -11.34 -29.25 -9.82
C LYS A 278 -12.35 -28.33 -9.11
N GLN A 279 -11.88 -27.31 -8.40
CA GLN A 279 -12.74 -26.39 -7.66
C GLN A 279 -13.64 -25.56 -8.58
N CYS A 280 -13.09 -25.03 -9.67
CA CYS A 280 -13.88 -24.33 -10.69
C CYS A 280 -14.88 -25.26 -11.39
N TYR A 281 -14.49 -26.53 -11.67
CA TYR A 281 -15.38 -27.54 -12.26
C TYR A 281 -16.58 -27.83 -11.36
N GLU A 282 -16.33 -28.10 -10.07
CA GLU A 282 -17.39 -28.41 -9.11
C GLU A 282 -18.39 -27.24 -9.01
N TYR A 283 -17.88 -26.02 -8.96
CA TYR A 283 -18.73 -24.83 -8.94
C TYR A 283 -19.55 -24.66 -10.24
N LEU A 284 -18.91 -24.68 -11.42
CA LEU A 284 -19.60 -24.46 -12.68
C LEU A 284 -20.55 -25.63 -13.05
N LYS A 285 -20.22 -26.84 -12.66
CA LYS A 285 -21.11 -27.98 -12.76
C LYS A 285 -22.39 -27.82 -11.94
N SER A 286 -22.29 -27.23 -10.74
CA SER A 286 -23.46 -26.89 -9.91
C SER A 286 -24.37 -25.83 -10.57
N LEU A 287 -23.83 -25.05 -11.51
CA LEU A 287 -24.56 -24.09 -12.33
C LEU A 287 -25.06 -24.66 -13.65
N GLY A 288 -24.90 -25.97 -13.88
CA GLY A 288 -25.39 -26.67 -15.06
C GLY A 288 -24.48 -26.59 -16.29
N ILE A 289 -23.23 -26.21 -16.15
CA ILE A 289 -22.25 -26.14 -17.25
C ILE A 289 -21.81 -27.57 -17.63
N ARG A 290 -21.79 -27.87 -18.93
CA ARG A 290 -21.38 -29.19 -19.47
C ARG A 290 -19.85 -29.34 -19.40
N ASP A 291 -19.38 -30.55 -19.17
CA ASP A 291 -17.97 -30.91 -18.98
C ASP A 291 -17.07 -30.46 -20.15
N GLU A 292 -17.50 -30.66 -21.38
CA GLU A 292 -16.74 -30.27 -22.59
C GLU A 292 -16.58 -28.75 -22.71
N VAL A 293 -17.65 -28.01 -22.42
CA VAL A 293 -17.64 -26.54 -22.42
C VAL A 293 -16.67 -26.03 -21.36
N TYR A 294 -16.77 -26.60 -20.16
CA TYR A 294 -15.89 -26.21 -19.02
C TYR A 294 -14.41 -26.42 -19.35
N LYS A 295 -14.05 -27.62 -19.88
CA LYS A 295 -12.64 -27.92 -20.20
C LYS A 295 -12.01 -26.88 -21.13
N ASN A 296 -12.72 -26.50 -22.19
CA ASN A 296 -12.25 -25.49 -23.13
C ASN A 296 -12.22 -24.10 -22.50
N ALA A 297 -13.23 -23.74 -21.71
CA ALA A 297 -13.32 -22.45 -21.02
C ALA A 297 -12.18 -22.27 -20.03
N PHE A 298 -11.86 -23.29 -19.23
CA PHE A 298 -10.78 -23.23 -18.24
C PHE A 298 -9.41 -23.04 -18.91
N SER A 299 -9.11 -23.80 -19.98
CA SER A 299 -7.84 -23.61 -20.71
C SER A 299 -7.69 -22.21 -21.27
N ARG A 300 -8.77 -21.65 -21.87
CA ARG A 300 -8.77 -20.26 -22.37
C ARG A 300 -8.59 -19.24 -21.24
N ALA A 301 -9.23 -19.46 -20.10
CA ALA A 301 -9.12 -18.58 -18.94
C ALA A 301 -7.69 -18.51 -18.38
N LEU A 302 -7.00 -19.66 -18.29
CA LEU A 302 -5.58 -19.70 -17.90
C LEU A 302 -4.69 -18.97 -18.90
N GLN A 303 -4.88 -19.21 -20.19
CA GLN A 303 -4.12 -18.53 -21.25
C GLN A 303 -4.28 -17.02 -21.18
N GLU A 304 -5.51 -16.54 -20.97
CA GLU A 304 -5.79 -15.12 -20.86
C GLU A 304 -5.17 -14.47 -19.60
N GLN A 305 -5.16 -15.21 -18.48
CA GLN A 305 -4.47 -14.76 -17.26
C GLN A 305 -2.97 -14.63 -17.49
N TYR A 306 -2.34 -15.60 -18.12
CA TYR A 306 -0.92 -15.54 -18.44
C TYR A 306 -0.60 -14.43 -19.45
N ALA A 307 -1.44 -14.26 -20.46
CA ALA A 307 -1.29 -13.17 -21.43
C ALA A 307 -1.39 -11.78 -20.76
N PHE A 308 -2.27 -11.62 -19.78
CA PHE A 308 -2.33 -10.40 -18.97
C PHE A 308 -1.02 -10.17 -18.19
N GLU A 309 -0.53 -11.22 -17.49
CA GLU A 309 0.70 -11.13 -16.70
C GLU A 309 1.91 -10.75 -17.57
N GLU A 310 2.01 -11.30 -18.78
CA GLU A 310 3.07 -10.97 -19.75
C GLU A 310 2.95 -9.53 -20.27
N LYS A 311 1.75 -9.13 -20.71
CA LYS A 311 1.50 -7.79 -21.27
C LYS A 311 1.82 -6.69 -20.28
N ILE A 312 1.41 -6.84 -19.01
CA ILE A 312 1.69 -5.81 -18.00
C ILE A 312 3.16 -5.77 -17.61
N ALA A 313 3.85 -6.91 -17.54
CA ALA A 313 5.28 -6.95 -17.30
C ALA A 313 6.07 -6.29 -18.45
N ALA A 314 5.74 -6.61 -19.70
CA ALA A 314 6.34 -6.02 -20.89
C ALA A 314 6.12 -4.50 -20.94
N TYR A 315 4.90 -4.04 -20.68
CA TYR A 315 4.60 -2.60 -20.65
C TYR A 315 5.38 -1.85 -19.55
N ASN A 316 5.54 -2.45 -18.36
CA ASN A 316 6.42 -1.87 -17.35
C ASN A 316 7.86 -1.71 -17.85
N GLN A 317 8.37 -2.70 -18.61
CA GLN A 317 9.72 -2.65 -19.17
C GLN A 317 9.84 -1.58 -20.27
N GLU A 318 8.82 -1.42 -21.10
CA GLU A 318 8.76 -0.33 -22.11
C GLU A 318 8.82 1.05 -21.44
N VAL A 319 7.98 1.28 -20.42
CA VAL A 319 7.95 2.54 -19.67
C VAL A 319 9.28 2.81 -18.96
N LEU A 320 9.92 1.77 -18.40
CA LEU A 320 11.25 1.89 -17.81
C LEU A 320 12.30 2.33 -18.83
N ASN A 321 12.34 1.69 -20.00
CA ASN A 321 13.29 1.99 -21.05
C ASN A 321 13.09 3.43 -21.58
N GLU A 322 11.84 3.80 -21.88
CA GLU A 322 11.51 5.16 -22.31
C GLU A 322 11.90 6.22 -21.26
N GLY A 323 11.63 5.94 -19.98
CA GLY A 323 12.01 6.83 -18.88
C GLY A 323 13.52 7.06 -18.82
N ARG A 324 14.31 6.00 -19.01
CA ARG A 324 15.78 6.08 -19.05
C ARG A 324 16.31 6.83 -20.27
N GLU A 325 15.78 6.54 -21.45
CA GLU A 325 16.15 7.25 -22.68
C GLU A 325 15.88 8.77 -22.57
N LYS A 326 14.79 9.14 -21.91
CA LYS A 326 14.42 10.54 -21.68
C LYS A 326 15.02 11.16 -20.42
N HIS A 327 15.90 10.45 -19.71
CA HIS A 327 16.53 10.89 -18.46
C HIS A 327 15.51 11.38 -17.40
N LYS A 328 14.38 10.66 -17.28
CA LYS A 328 13.31 10.99 -16.33
C LYS A 328 13.53 10.26 -15.01
N LEU A 329 13.07 10.87 -13.92
CA LEU A 329 12.91 10.18 -12.66
C LEU A 329 11.83 9.09 -12.80
N ILE A 330 12.14 7.89 -12.33
CA ILE A 330 11.22 6.75 -12.37
C ILE A 330 10.91 6.35 -10.92
N ILE A 331 9.63 6.20 -10.62
CA ILE A 331 9.18 5.69 -9.32
C ILE A 331 8.53 4.32 -9.52
N LEU A 332 9.10 3.30 -8.87
CA LEU A 332 8.41 2.03 -8.67
C LEU A 332 7.45 2.20 -7.51
N LEU A 333 6.16 2.28 -7.83
CA LEU A 333 5.07 2.37 -6.85
C LEU A 333 4.53 0.96 -6.60
N ALA A 334 4.94 0.34 -5.50
CA ALA A 334 4.57 -1.01 -5.14
C ALA A 334 3.34 -1.05 -4.22
N GLY A 335 2.59 -2.15 -4.30
CA GLY A 335 1.43 -2.37 -3.43
C GLY A 335 0.75 -3.70 -3.70
N ARG A 336 -0.32 -3.97 -2.97
CA ARG A 336 -1.17 -5.13 -3.25
C ARG A 336 -2.03 -4.89 -4.49
N PRO A 337 -2.55 -5.91 -5.17
CA PRO A 337 -3.33 -5.75 -6.41
C PRO A 337 -4.42 -4.68 -6.31
N TYR A 338 -5.19 -4.66 -5.24
CA TYR A 338 -6.28 -3.71 -5.03
C TYR A 338 -5.83 -2.26 -4.82
N HIS A 339 -4.54 -1.99 -4.55
CA HIS A 339 -3.98 -0.64 -4.60
C HIS A 339 -3.92 -0.07 -6.02
N SER A 340 -4.26 -0.85 -7.04
CA SER A 340 -4.48 -0.34 -8.40
C SER A 340 -5.79 0.44 -8.54
N ASP A 341 -6.74 0.32 -7.61
CA ASP A 341 -7.97 1.10 -7.61
C ASP A 341 -7.67 2.60 -7.44
N PRO A 342 -8.13 3.47 -8.34
CA PRO A 342 -7.85 4.92 -8.27
C PRO A 342 -8.40 5.60 -7.01
N LEU A 343 -9.50 5.10 -6.44
CA LEU A 343 -10.03 5.63 -5.18
C LEU A 343 -9.16 5.19 -4.01
N ILE A 344 -8.80 3.91 -3.92
CA ILE A 344 -7.94 3.37 -2.85
C ILE A 344 -6.62 4.13 -2.84
N GLN A 345 -5.94 4.27 -3.99
CA GLN A 345 -4.66 4.98 -4.05
C GLN A 345 -4.77 6.51 -4.00
N HIS A 346 -5.97 7.07 -3.87
CA HIS A 346 -6.21 8.53 -3.92
C HIS A 346 -5.58 9.22 -5.14
N LYS A 347 -5.48 8.52 -6.28
CA LYS A 347 -4.84 8.98 -7.53
C LYS A 347 -3.36 9.40 -7.35
N VAL A 348 -2.66 8.76 -6.43
CA VAL A 348 -1.24 9.04 -6.17
C VAL A 348 -0.39 8.82 -7.42
N SER A 349 -0.63 7.74 -8.18
CA SER A 349 0.09 7.46 -9.43
C SER A 349 -0.11 8.58 -10.47
N ASP A 350 -1.34 9.07 -10.60
CA ASP A 350 -1.66 10.23 -11.47
C ASP A 350 -0.94 11.50 -11.01
N MET A 351 -0.87 11.75 -9.70
CA MET A 351 -0.17 12.90 -9.14
C MET A 351 1.33 12.85 -9.42
N ILE A 352 1.94 11.69 -9.30
CA ILE A 352 3.36 11.47 -9.59
C ILE A 352 3.61 11.71 -11.09
N ALA A 353 2.82 11.10 -11.96
CA ALA A 353 2.96 11.27 -13.42
C ALA A 353 2.73 12.73 -13.87
N ALA A 354 1.79 13.45 -13.25
CA ALA A 354 1.57 14.88 -13.52
C ALA A 354 2.77 15.78 -13.18
N MET A 355 3.74 15.27 -12.41
CA MET A 355 5.00 15.96 -12.10
C MET A 355 6.13 15.65 -13.09
N GLY A 356 5.85 14.95 -14.19
CA GLY A 356 6.83 14.54 -15.19
C GLY A 356 7.62 13.29 -14.83
N VAL A 357 7.19 12.55 -13.79
CA VAL A 357 7.83 11.34 -13.29
C VAL A 357 7.18 10.11 -13.92
N TYR A 358 7.96 9.12 -14.31
CA TYR A 358 7.46 7.86 -14.82
C TYR A 358 7.12 6.91 -13.67
N VAL A 359 5.94 6.30 -13.72
CA VAL A 359 5.45 5.40 -12.67
C VAL A 359 5.38 3.99 -13.22
N ILE A 360 6.15 3.08 -12.62
CA ILE A 360 6.09 1.63 -12.88
C ILE A 360 5.54 0.90 -11.66
N THR A 361 5.03 -0.32 -11.86
CA THR A 361 4.44 -1.14 -10.81
C THR A 361 5.34 -2.32 -10.42
N ASP A 362 5.01 -2.99 -9.32
CA ASP A 362 5.67 -4.24 -8.91
C ASP A 362 5.50 -5.38 -9.93
N ASP A 363 4.66 -5.22 -10.96
CA ASP A 363 4.54 -6.18 -12.06
C ASP A 363 5.82 -6.29 -12.92
N ILE A 364 6.72 -5.31 -12.84
CA ILE A 364 8.03 -5.34 -13.54
C ILE A 364 8.85 -6.58 -13.21
N VAL A 365 8.65 -7.20 -12.04
CA VAL A 365 9.42 -8.37 -11.60
C VAL A 365 8.74 -9.71 -11.87
N ARG A 366 7.57 -9.73 -12.54
CA ARG A 366 6.82 -10.99 -12.79
C ARG A 366 7.63 -12.02 -13.57
N GLN A 367 8.45 -11.58 -14.51
CA GLN A 367 9.28 -12.45 -15.37
C GLN A 367 10.75 -12.47 -14.96
N GLN A 368 11.12 -11.90 -13.80
CA GLN A 368 12.51 -11.79 -13.36
C GLN A 368 12.83 -12.81 -12.26
N GLU A 369 13.95 -13.51 -12.41
CA GLU A 369 14.48 -14.39 -11.38
C GLU A 369 15.29 -13.57 -10.34
N ILE A 370 14.60 -13.15 -9.27
CA ILE A 370 15.22 -12.40 -8.17
C ILE A 370 15.22 -13.27 -6.92
N SER A 371 16.40 -13.63 -6.44
CA SER A 371 16.55 -14.40 -5.20
C SER A 371 16.27 -13.55 -3.96
N LEU A 372 15.50 -14.08 -3.02
CA LEU A 372 15.20 -13.47 -1.71
C LEU A 372 15.91 -14.20 -0.55
N GLU A 373 16.96 -14.99 -0.82
CA GLU A 373 17.64 -15.83 0.17
C GLU A 373 18.21 -15.09 1.40
N LYS A 374 18.47 -13.80 1.25
CA LYS A 374 19.04 -12.96 2.32
C LYS A 374 17.96 -12.01 2.90
N THR A 375 16.85 -12.57 3.34
CA THR A 375 15.78 -11.83 4.03
C THR A 375 15.43 -12.51 5.34
N HIS A 376 15.00 -11.74 6.34
CA HIS A 376 14.52 -12.27 7.61
C HIS A 376 13.02 -12.59 7.55
N TYR A 377 12.34 -12.12 6.51
CA TYR A 377 10.91 -12.27 6.35
C TYR A 377 10.52 -13.69 5.95
N LEU A 378 9.62 -14.28 6.74
CA LEU A 378 9.02 -15.56 6.41
C LEU A 378 7.89 -15.35 5.39
N SER A 379 8.14 -15.72 4.14
CA SER A 379 7.22 -15.48 3.03
C SER A 379 6.02 -16.43 3.07
N GLN A 380 4.97 -16.05 3.80
CA GLN A 380 3.73 -16.83 3.93
C GLN A 380 2.54 -16.21 3.22
N TRP A 381 2.53 -14.88 3.04
CA TRP A 381 1.40 -14.14 2.53
C TRP A 381 1.51 -13.88 1.04
N ALA A 382 0.38 -13.98 0.34
CA ALA A 382 0.26 -13.63 -1.06
C ALA A 382 0.75 -12.19 -1.33
N PHE A 383 1.34 -11.97 -2.49
CA PHE A 383 1.86 -10.70 -3.00
C PHE A 383 3.03 -10.10 -2.23
N THR A 384 3.27 -10.43 -0.95
CA THR A 384 4.42 -9.93 -0.20
C THR A 384 5.75 -10.31 -0.85
N ASN A 385 5.81 -11.49 -1.45
CA ASN A 385 7.01 -11.94 -2.17
C ASN A 385 7.28 -11.08 -3.42
N ARG A 386 6.25 -10.75 -4.19
CA ARG A 386 6.36 -9.86 -5.35
C ARG A 386 6.81 -8.47 -4.93
N ILE A 387 6.25 -7.93 -3.83
CA ILE A 387 6.67 -6.64 -3.26
C ILE A 387 8.14 -6.68 -2.84
N LEU A 388 8.59 -7.74 -2.14
CA LEU A 388 10.00 -7.89 -1.75
C LEU A 388 10.93 -8.04 -2.95
N LYS A 389 10.54 -8.79 -3.99
CA LYS A 389 11.30 -8.89 -5.24
C LYS A 389 11.41 -7.52 -5.92
N ALA A 390 10.30 -6.79 -6.02
CA ALA A 390 10.27 -5.44 -6.58
C ALA A 390 11.13 -4.46 -5.76
N THR A 391 11.10 -4.58 -4.43
CA THR A 391 11.98 -3.81 -3.53
C THR A 391 13.44 -4.10 -3.80
N LYS A 392 13.83 -5.38 -3.87
CA LYS A 392 15.22 -5.78 -4.13
C LYS A 392 15.65 -5.33 -5.52
N TRP A 393 14.80 -5.53 -6.51
CA TRP A 393 15.06 -5.07 -7.87
C TRP A 393 15.31 -3.56 -7.90
N ALA A 394 14.43 -2.76 -7.31
CA ALA A 394 14.59 -1.31 -7.26
C ALA A 394 15.82 -0.88 -6.45
N ALA A 395 16.15 -1.61 -5.37
CA ALA A 395 17.35 -1.36 -4.58
C ALA A 395 18.65 -1.52 -5.39
N MET A 396 18.67 -2.52 -6.29
CA MET A 396 19.83 -2.82 -7.16
C MET A 396 19.94 -1.89 -8.37
N GLN A 397 18.91 -1.09 -8.68
CA GLN A 397 18.95 -0.15 -9.80
C GLN A 397 19.74 1.11 -9.45
N GLU A 398 20.16 1.84 -10.46
CA GLU A 398 20.81 3.15 -10.32
C GLU A 398 19.89 4.20 -9.67
N GLY A 399 20.42 5.39 -9.42
CA GLY A 399 19.72 6.46 -8.70
C GLY A 399 18.48 7.03 -9.41
N ASP A 400 18.31 6.76 -10.71
CA ASP A 400 17.16 7.14 -11.52
C ASP A 400 15.85 6.47 -11.08
N ILE A 401 15.94 5.30 -10.42
CA ILE A 401 14.78 4.55 -9.92
C ILE A 401 14.67 4.67 -8.41
N GLN A 402 13.52 5.12 -7.96
CA GLN A 402 13.16 5.24 -6.55
C GLN A 402 12.00 4.31 -6.19
N TYR A 403 12.01 3.82 -4.95
CA TYR A 403 10.99 2.91 -4.45
C TYR A 403 10.00 3.62 -3.54
N MET A 404 8.72 3.42 -3.82
CA MET A 404 7.61 3.90 -3.00
C MET A 404 6.62 2.77 -2.77
N GLN A 405 6.11 2.62 -1.55
CA GLN A 405 5.16 1.56 -1.22
C GLN A 405 3.85 2.12 -0.67
N MET A 406 2.75 1.61 -1.21
CA MET A 406 1.42 1.81 -0.66
C MET A 406 1.10 0.70 0.35
N ILE A 407 0.51 1.08 1.47
CA ILE A 407 -0.05 0.16 2.47
C ILE A 407 -1.42 0.64 2.88
N SER A 408 -2.30 -0.29 3.22
CA SER A 408 -3.60 0.07 3.80
C SER A 408 -3.50 0.18 5.32
N PHE A 409 -4.17 1.19 5.90
CA PHE A 409 -4.34 1.26 7.35
C PHE A 409 -4.97 -0.04 7.88
N GLY A 410 -4.44 -0.56 8.99
CA GLY A 410 -4.92 -1.80 9.59
C GLY A 410 -4.51 -3.09 8.86
N CYS A 411 -3.63 -3.02 7.83
CA CYS A 411 -3.15 -4.21 7.14
C CYS A 411 -2.04 -4.91 7.94
N GLY A 412 -2.37 -5.99 8.64
CA GLY A 412 -1.41 -6.78 9.43
C GLY A 412 -0.24 -7.34 8.62
N PRO A 413 -0.47 -8.03 7.48
CA PRO A 413 0.63 -8.55 6.66
C PRO A 413 1.60 -7.47 6.17
N ASP A 414 1.10 -6.28 5.80
CA ASP A 414 1.96 -5.18 5.36
C ASP A 414 2.75 -4.56 6.53
N ALA A 415 2.19 -4.55 7.74
CA ALA A 415 2.86 -4.04 8.92
C ALA A 415 4.18 -4.77 9.21
N PHE A 416 4.21 -6.08 9.03
CA PHE A 416 5.44 -6.88 9.18
C PHE A 416 6.37 -6.78 7.97
N LEU A 417 5.82 -6.57 6.77
CA LEU A 417 6.58 -6.44 5.54
C LEU A 417 7.45 -5.18 5.51
N ILE A 418 6.96 -4.07 6.07
CA ILE A 418 7.62 -2.76 6.04
C ILE A 418 9.05 -2.80 6.56
N ASP A 419 9.29 -3.50 7.67
CA ASP A 419 10.61 -3.56 8.28
C ASP A 419 11.61 -4.28 7.39
N GLU A 420 11.18 -5.37 6.72
CA GLU A 420 12.04 -6.07 5.78
C GLU A 420 12.33 -5.23 4.53
N VAL A 421 11.31 -4.55 3.99
CA VAL A 421 11.48 -3.62 2.86
C VAL A 421 12.46 -2.50 3.21
N ARG A 422 12.32 -1.91 4.41
CA ARG A 422 13.22 -0.85 4.89
C ARG A 422 14.65 -1.35 5.03
N ASN A 423 14.83 -2.52 5.65
CA ASN A 423 16.14 -3.12 5.85
C ASN A 423 16.81 -3.45 4.51
N LEU A 424 16.04 -3.94 3.55
CA LEU A 424 16.53 -4.28 2.23
C LEU A 424 16.98 -3.04 1.46
N LEU A 425 16.16 -1.97 1.43
CA LEU A 425 16.51 -0.70 0.77
C LEU A 425 17.72 -0.05 1.44
N LYS A 426 17.79 -0.04 2.79
CA LYS A 426 18.89 0.55 3.54
C LYS A 426 20.24 -0.07 3.19
N ARG A 427 20.30 -1.38 2.95
CA ARG A 427 21.53 -2.06 2.52
C ARG A 427 22.13 -1.47 1.24
N TYR A 428 21.28 -0.95 0.35
CA TYR A 428 21.69 -0.29 -0.89
C TYR A 428 21.65 1.25 -0.79
N SER A 429 21.69 1.79 0.42
CA SER A 429 21.63 3.25 0.69
C SER A 429 20.41 3.96 0.10
N LYS A 430 19.30 3.23 -0.12
CA LYS A 430 18.01 3.78 -0.55
C LYS A 430 17.03 3.88 0.61
N ASN A 431 16.13 4.86 0.53
CA ASN A 431 15.13 5.10 1.55
C ASN A 431 13.76 4.55 1.14
N LEU A 432 12.99 4.06 2.11
CA LEU A 432 11.60 3.71 1.92
C LEU A 432 10.72 4.96 2.03
N THR A 433 9.98 5.24 0.96
CA THR A 433 8.85 6.17 1.04
C THR A 433 7.55 5.39 1.18
N LEU A 434 6.92 5.51 2.35
CA LEU A 434 5.70 4.80 2.68
C LEU A 434 4.49 5.72 2.54
N LEU A 435 3.51 5.28 1.75
CA LEU A 435 2.21 5.94 1.61
C LEU A 435 1.15 5.10 2.30
N LYS A 436 0.62 5.63 3.38
CA LYS A 436 -0.45 5.01 4.13
C LYS A 436 -1.80 5.43 3.56
N ILE A 437 -2.55 4.46 3.09
CA ILE A 437 -3.85 4.64 2.45
C ILE A 437 -4.95 4.37 3.48
N ASP A 438 -5.90 5.29 3.56
CA ASP A 438 -7.03 5.25 4.47
C ASP A 438 -8.30 5.72 3.74
N ASP A 439 -9.47 5.53 4.34
CA ASP A 439 -10.73 6.10 3.87
C ASP A 439 -10.84 7.62 4.12
N VAL A 440 -10.02 8.13 5.03
CA VAL A 440 -9.94 9.57 5.30
C VAL A 440 -9.29 10.31 4.14
N ASN A 441 -10.06 11.18 3.53
CA ASN A 441 -9.73 11.88 2.30
C ASN A 441 -8.77 13.07 2.51
N ASN A 442 -7.58 12.83 3.12
CA ASN A 442 -6.58 13.89 3.33
C ASN A 442 -5.53 13.92 2.20
N ILE A 443 -5.97 14.24 1.00
CA ILE A 443 -5.12 14.29 -0.20
C ILE A 443 -4.05 15.37 -0.12
N GLY A 444 -4.30 16.46 0.60
CA GLY A 444 -3.35 17.56 0.75
C GLY A 444 -2.01 17.11 1.34
N SER A 445 -2.03 16.29 2.38
CA SER A 445 -0.81 15.77 3.00
C SER A 445 -0.06 14.78 2.11
N ILE A 446 -0.79 13.94 1.37
CA ILE A 446 -0.20 13.00 0.40
C ILE A 446 0.45 13.77 -0.74
N LYS A 447 -0.26 14.75 -1.32
CA LYS A 447 0.24 15.60 -2.40
C LYS A 447 1.52 16.35 -1.99
N LEU A 448 1.54 16.89 -0.76
CA LEU A 448 2.72 17.57 -0.23
C LEU A 448 3.91 16.63 -0.07
N ARG A 449 3.70 15.45 0.51
CA ARG A 449 4.76 14.43 0.67
C ARG A 449 5.33 13.98 -0.67
N VAL A 450 4.46 13.69 -1.65
CA VAL A 450 4.89 13.27 -2.99
C VAL A 450 5.68 14.38 -3.68
N ARG A 451 5.20 15.64 -3.62
CA ARG A 451 5.96 16.78 -4.16
C ARG A 451 7.31 16.95 -3.50
N SER A 452 7.34 16.95 -2.16
CA SER A 452 8.58 17.08 -1.39
C SER A 452 9.59 15.99 -1.75
N LEU A 453 9.10 14.74 -1.92
CA LEU A 453 9.94 13.63 -2.35
C LEU A 453 10.51 13.87 -3.74
N VAL A 454 9.65 14.16 -4.73
CA VAL A 454 10.08 14.36 -6.12
C VAL A 454 11.09 15.50 -6.24
N GLU A 455 10.86 16.63 -5.56
CA GLU A 455 11.82 17.75 -5.55
C GLU A 455 13.15 17.37 -4.87
N SER A 456 13.09 16.66 -3.74
CA SER A 456 14.31 16.20 -3.06
C SER A 456 15.11 15.20 -3.91
N LEU A 457 14.45 14.32 -4.64
CA LEU A 457 15.08 13.36 -5.53
C LEU A 457 15.70 14.05 -6.75
N ASN A 458 15.02 15.00 -7.36
CA ASN A 458 15.58 15.81 -8.45
C ASN A 458 16.84 16.58 -8.01
N PHE A 459 16.88 17.02 -6.75
CA PHE A 459 18.06 17.65 -6.19
C PHE A 459 19.18 16.62 -5.94
N SER A 460 18.86 15.45 -5.41
CA SER A 460 19.82 14.40 -5.05
C SER A 460 20.44 13.70 -6.26
N LEU A 461 19.70 13.54 -7.37
CA LEU A 461 20.21 12.96 -8.62
C LEU A 461 21.44 13.68 -9.16
N LYS A 462 21.60 14.96 -8.82
CA LYS A 462 22.78 15.77 -9.21
C LYS A 462 24.03 15.46 -8.34
N HIS A 463 23.88 14.71 -7.22
CA HIS A 463 24.94 14.57 -6.19
C HIS A 463 25.10 13.14 -5.66
N SER A 464 24.51 12.10 -6.26
CA SER A 464 24.53 10.75 -5.69
C SER A 464 25.85 10.01 -5.96
N GLN A 465 26.45 9.51 -4.88
CA GLN A 465 27.50 8.46 -4.92
C GLN A 465 26.84 7.12 -4.60
N THR A 466 27.05 6.12 -5.46
CA THR A 466 26.69 4.73 -5.16
C THR A 466 27.59 4.19 -4.06
N LYS A 467 27.01 3.70 -2.97
CA LYS A 467 27.74 2.98 -1.91
C LYS A 467 27.56 1.48 -2.11
N ASP A 468 28.61 0.72 -1.78
CA ASP A 468 28.50 -0.74 -1.72
C ASP A 468 27.43 -1.17 -0.70
N PRO A 469 26.68 -2.27 -1.01
CA PRO A 469 25.61 -2.72 -0.12
C PRO A 469 26.17 -3.19 1.22
N GLU A 470 25.52 -2.79 2.31
CA GLU A 470 25.86 -3.27 3.65
C GLU A 470 25.69 -4.81 3.73
N PRO A 471 26.57 -5.53 4.44
CA PRO A 471 26.48 -6.98 4.56
C PRO A 471 25.21 -7.39 5.31
N PHE A 472 24.60 -8.48 4.84
CA PHE A 472 23.46 -9.09 5.52
C PHE A 472 23.91 -9.81 6.78
N VAL A 473 23.37 -9.43 7.92
CA VAL A 473 23.58 -10.12 9.19
C VAL A 473 22.57 -11.27 9.29
N SER A 474 22.99 -12.50 8.98
CA SER A 474 22.13 -13.67 9.15
C SER A 474 22.14 -14.16 10.59
N THR A 475 20.98 -14.56 11.09
CA THR A 475 20.91 -15.37 12.30
C THR A 475 21.33 -16.80 11.96
N ALA A 476 22.19 -17.40 12.77
CA ALA A 476 22.56 -18.80 12.60
C ALA A 476 21.30 -19.68 12.75
N PRO A 477 21.07 -20.67 11.87
CA PRO A 477 19.93 -21.56 11.99
C PRO A 477 20.05 -22.40 13.28
N PHE A 478 18.91 -22.61 13.94
CA PHE A 478 18.85 -23.49 15.11
C PHE A 478 19.16 -24.95 14.71
N THR A 479 20.15 -25.56 15.35
CA THR A 479 20.63 -26.89 15.03
C THR A 479 20.48 -27.84 16.22
N LYS A 480 20.70 -29.14 16.02
CA LYS A 480 20.71 -30.13 17.12
C LYS A 480 21.70 -29.77 18.24
N LYS A 481 22.80 -29.06 17.93
CA LYS A 481 23.78 -28.60 18.93
C LYS A 481 23.21 -27.51 19.85
N ASP A 482 22.24 -26.78 19.38
CA ASP A 482 21.60 -25.69 20.12
C ASP A 482 20.51 -26.15 21.09
N LYS A 483 20.20 -27.46 21.16
CA LYS A 483 19.22 -28.02 22.10
C LYS A 483 19.52 -27.69 23.58
N LYS A 484 20.79 -27.42 23.90
CA LYS A 484 21.22 -27.01 25.25
C LYS A 484 20.94 -25.54 25.57
N LYS A 485 20.55 -24.75 24.57
CA LYS A 485 20.20 -23.34 24.76
C LYS A 485 18.80 -23.24 25.31
N LYS A 486 18.61 -22.35 26.30
CA LYS A 486 17.31 -22.04 26.83
C LYS A 486 16.47 -21.28 25.79
N ILE A 487 15.28 -21.77 25.53
CA ILE A 487 14.31 -21.14 24.59
C ILE A 487 13.36 -20.30 25.44
N LEU A 488 13.24 -19.01 25.12
CA LEU A 488 12.24 -18.13 25.68
C LEU A 488 11.02 -18.10 24.76
N ALA A 489 9.85 -18.38 25.29
CA ALA A 489 8.58 -18.31 24.55
C ALA A 489 7.70 -17.18 25.10
N PRO A 490 7.07 -16.37 24.27
CA PRO A 490 6.09 -15.40 24.73
C PRO A 490 4.91 -16.11 25.41
N PHE A 491 4.22 -15.39 26.28
CA PHE A 491 3.01 -15.92 26.92
C PHE A 491 1.86 -15.93 25.92
N PHE A 492 1.25 -17.09 25.67
CA PHE A 492 0.12 -17.24 24.74
C PHE A 492 -1.22 -17.13 25.47
N THR A 493 -1.50 -18.06 26.36
CA THR A 493 -2.74 -18.08 27.16
C THR A 493 -2.51 -18.76 28.52
N PRO A 494 -3.34 -18.49 29.52
CA PRO A 494 -3.27 -19.18 30.81
C PRO A 494 -3.40 -20.71 30.73
N PHE A 495 -4.04 -21.22 29.68
CA PHE A 495 -4.25 -22.66 29.49
C PHE A 495 -3.08 -23.34 28.79
N ILE A 496 -2.43 -22.69 27.84
CA ILE A 496 -1.40 -23.29 26.99
C ILE A 496 -0.01 -23.02 27.55
N SER A 497 0.27 -21.77 27.95
CA SER A 497 1.62 -21.36 28.35
C SER A 497 2.25 -22.19 29.47
N PRO A 498 1.52 -22.61 30.51
CA PRO A 498 2.10 -23.46 31.57
C PRO A 498 2.45 -24.88 31.09
N LEU A 499 1.82 -25.37 30.02
CA LEU A 499 2.05 -26.72 29.50
C LEU A 499 3.25 -26.80 28.55
N ILE A 500 3.55 -25.73 27.83
CA ILE A 500 4.59 -25.71 26.78
C ILE A 500 5.96 -26.12 27.34
N PRO A 501 6.48 -25.60 28.47
CA PRO A 501 7.78 -25.97 28.96
C PRO A 501 7.89 -27.49 29.25
N SER A 502 6.83 -28.08 29.82
CA SER A 502 6.78 -29.52 30.12
C SER A 502 6.79 -30.38 28.86
N ILE A 503 6.03 -29.99 27.83
CA ILE A 503 6.00 -30.67 26.54
C ILE A 503 7.36 -30.59 25.86
N MET A 504 7.98 -29.40 25.83
CA MET A 504 9.27 -29.18 25.22
C MET A 504 10.40 -29.93 25.95
N LYS A 505 10.31 -30.06 27.27
CA LYS A 505 11.25 -30.87 28.07
C LYS A 505 11.22 -32.35 27.67
N VAL A 506 10.03 -32.90 27.42
CA VAL A 506 9.90 -34.29 26.92
C VAL A 506 10.57 -34.45 25.55
N ALA A 507 10.50 -33.43 24.71
CA ALA A 507 11.17 -33.39 23.41
C ALA A 507 12.68 -33.09 23.50
N GLY A 508 13.22 -32.88 24.70
CA GLY A 508 14.64 -32.65 24.97
C GLY A 508 15.08 -31.18 24.75
N TYR A 509 14.16 -30.24 24.89
CA TYR A 509 14.46 -28.81 24.84
C TYR A 509 14.20 -28.15 26.20
N GLU A 510 15.08 -27.24 26.60
CA GLU A 510 14.88 -26.37 27.73
C GLU A 510 14.10 -25.11 27.29
N MET A 511 12.90 -24.93 27.80
CA MET A 511 12.05 -23.79 27.46
C MET A 511 11.48 -23.16 28.73
N GLU A 512 11.40 -21.83 28.69
CA GLU A 512 10.70 -21.02 29.70
C GLU A 512 9.66 -20.14 28.98
N THR A 513 8.46 -20.10 29.54
CA THR A 513 7.43 -19.18 29.10
C THR A 513 7.58 -17.87 29.85
N LEU A 514 7.66 -16.74 29.12
CA LEU A 514 7.71 -15.42 29.70
C LEU A 514 6.43 -15.13 30.53
N PRO A 515 6.49 -14.26 31.54
CA PRO A 515 5.31 -13.86 32.29
C PRO A 515 4.30 -13.10 31.43
N LEU A 516 3.09 -12.90 31.98
CA LEU A 516 2.08 -12.02 31.36
C LEU A 516 2.65 -10.63 31.10
N SER A 517 2.24 -10.04 29.97
CA SER A 517 2.60 -8.67 29.60
C SER A 517 2.11 -7.66 30.65
N ASP A 518 2.92 -6.67 30.92
CA ASP A 518 2.66 -5.55 31.84
C ASP A 518 2.94 -4.19 31.17
N THR A 519 2.88 -3.11 31.95
CA THR A 519 3.16 -1.76 31.45
C THR A 519 4.57 -1.64 30.88
N ALA A 520 5.57 -2.29 31.51
CA ALA A 520 6.95 -2.26 31.00
C ALA A 520 7.06 -3.00 29.67
N SER A 521 6.28 -4.08 29.46
CA SER A 521 6.18 -4.76 28.15
C SER A 521 5.65 -3.79 27.06
N CYS A 522 4.65 -2.98 27.41
CA CYS A 522 4.16 -1.94 26.50
C CYS A 522 5.24 -0.91 26.16
N ASP A 523 5.93 -0.38 27.16
CA ASP A 523 6.96 0.64 26.98
C ASP A 523 8.12 0.15 26.10
N TRP A 524 8.63 -1.04 26.39
CA TRP A 524 9.66 -1.68 25.56
C TRP A 524 9.18 -2.01 24.16
N GLY A 525 7.96 -2.51 24.03
CA GLY A 525 7.35 -2.79 22.73
C GLY A 525 7.20 -1.55 21.88
N LEU A 526 6.70 -0.46 22.44
CA LEU A 526 6.58 0.83 21.75
C LEU A 526 7.94 1.40 21.30
N LYS A 527 9.00 1.10 22.01
CA LYS A 527 10.35 1.56 21.67
C LYS A 527 10.96 0.76 20.51
N TYR A 528 10.70 -0.54 20.43
CA TYR A 528 11.41 -1.43 19.51
C TYR A 528 10.58 -1.97 18.35
N SER A 529 9.23 -2.01 18.44
CA SER A 529 8.39 -2.39 17.32
C SER A 529 8.11 -1.21 16.38
N ASN A 530 7.81 -1.49 15.12
CA ASN A 530 7.31 -0.45 14.23
C ASN A 530 5.87 -0.05 14.62
N ASN A 531 5.43 1.14 14.20
CA ASN A 531 4.14 1.70 14.59
C ASN A 531 2.92 1.13 13.85
N GLU A 532 3.15 0.26 12.87
CA GLU A 532 2.07 -0.33 12.07
C GLU A 532 1.63 -1.69 12.63
N VAL A 533 2.47 -2.37 13.43
CA VAL A 533 2.10 -3.66 14.02
C VAL A 533 0.98 -3.50 15.06
N CYS A 534 0.15 -4.53 15.18
CA CYS A 534 -0.94 -4.54 16.14
C CYS A 534 -0.44 -4.52 17.60
N TYR A 535 -1.29 -4.06 18.50
CA TYR A 535 -0.93 -3.95 19.93
C TYR A 535 -0.44 -5.26 20.55
N PRO A 536 -1.06 -6.45 20.30
CA PRO A 536 -0.54 -7.72 20.78
C PRO A 536 0.90 -8.00 20.31
N ALA A 537 1.24 -7.72 19.06
CA ALA A 537 2.61 -7.89 18.56
C ALA A 537 3.58 -6.92 19.25
N THR A 538 3.15 -5.68 19.52
CA THR A 538 3.93 -4.71 20.30
C THR A 538 4.24 -5.26 21.71
N LEU A 539 3.27 -5.86 22.38
CA LEU A 539 3.48 -6.48 23.71
C LEU A 539 4.45 -7.66 23.65
N ILE A 540 4.33 -8.53 22.66
CA ILE A 540 5.26 -9.67 22.47
C ILE A 540 6.70 -9.18 22.28
N VAL A 541 6.90 -8.16 21.43
CA VAL A 541 8.23 -7.56 21.26
C VAL A 541 8.74 -6.99 22.58
N GLY A 542 7.87 -6.33 23.34
CA GLY A 542 8.22 -5.77 24.64
C GLY A 542 8.59 -6.83 25.67
N ASP A 543 7.84 -7.94 25.74
CA ASP A 543 8.14 -9.07 26.63
C ASP A 543 9.50 -9.68 26.33
N ILE A 544 9.80 -9.89 25.04
CA ILE A 544 11.10 -10.40 24.62
C ILE A 544 12.22 -9.42 25.01
N VAL A 545 12.08 -8.14 24.69
CA VAL A 545 13.10 -7.13 25.02
C VAL A 545 13.30 -7.04 26.54
N LYS A 546 12.22 -7.04 27.32
CA LYS A 546 12.27 -7.01 28.77
C LYS A 546 13.01 -8.23 29.36
N ALA A 547 12.87 -9.40 28.76
CA ALA A 547 13.55 -10.61 29.19
C ALA A 547 15.07 -10.58 28.98
N PHE A 548 15.57 -9.72 28.08
CA PHE A 548 17.00 -9.53 27.82
C PHE A 548 17.60 -8.30 28.53
N LYS A 549 16.81 -7.50 29.21
CA LYS A 549 17.22 -6.33 29.99
C LYS A 549 17.28 -6.64 31.47
#